data_1e154f21e3ef1023885795004a0ed602
#
_entry.id   1e154f21e3ef1023885795004a0ed602
#
_cell.length_a   1.000
_cell.length_b   1.000
_cell.length_c   1.000
_cell.angle_alpha   90.00
_cell.angle_beta   90.00
_cell.angle_gamma   90.00
#
_symmetry.space_group_name_H-M   'P 1'
#
loop_
_entity.id
_entity.type
_entity.pdbx_description
1 polymer ?
#
loop_
_entity_poly.entity_id
_entity_poly.type
_entity_poly.pdbx_seq_one_letter_code
_entity_poly.pdbx_strand_id
1 'polypeptide(L)'
;GRVHTCLDSCGYAFDPQHPEKFDAVLNETDMVLLDIKHADPVEHKKLTGCDPARILAFGDEIARRKIKVVIRHVVVPGITDTVEECEKLGRLIAPWHNVVGLEMLPYHTMGVVKYEQLGIPYKLEGVPQMDTARMPELRNAVMAGMKKRRAELKNAIG
;
A
#
# COMPACT_ATOMS: atom_id res chain seq x y z
N GLY A 1 -7.11 27.75 14.37
CA GLY A 1 -7.48 26.35 14.19
C GLY A 1 -6.29 25.57 13.65
N ARG A 2 -6.13 24.31 14.05
CA ARG A 2 -5.06 23.43 13.55
C ARG A 2 -5.35 23.05 12.09
N VAL A 3 -4.34 23.13 11.23
CA VAL A 3 -4.43 22.64 9.84
C VAL A 3 -4.28 21.12 9.87
N HIS A 4 -5.13 20.42 9.13
CA HIS A 4 -5.04 18.97 8.96
C HIS A 4 -3.84 18.64 8.08
N THR A 5 -2.97 17.75 8.55
CA THR A 5 -1.74 17.35 7.86
C THR A 5 -1.88 15.94 7.30
N CYS A 6 -1.43 15.74 6.06
CA CYS A 6 -1.44 14.45 5.38
C CYS A 6 -0.07 14.16 4.79
N LEU A 7 0.53 13.04 5.21
CA LEU A 7 1.80 12.55 4.69
C LEU A 7 1.55 11.57 3.55
N ASP A 8 2.05 11.85 2.35
CA ASP A 8 2.08 10.93 1.22
C ASP A 8 3.43 10.21 1.20
N SER A 9 3.44 8.90 1.39
CA SER A 9 4.68 8.14 1.56
C SER A 9 4.53 6.67 1.15
N CYS A 10 5.62 6.10 0.62
CA CYS A 10 5.76 4.65 0.52
C CYS A 10 6.34 4.01 1.79
N GLY A 11 6.72 4.78 2.82
CA GLY A 11 7.27 4.28 4.08
C GLY A 11 8.70 3.73 4.01
N TYR A 12 9.34 3.70 2.84
CA TYR A 12 10.66 3.07 2.66
C TYR A 12 11.79 3.74 3.45
N ALA A 13 11.68 5.04 3.71
CA ALA A 13 12.66 5.78 4.50
C ALA A 13 12.61 5.44 6.01
N PHE A 14 11.53 4.81 6.49
CA PHE A 14 11.37 4.48 7.90
C PHE A 14 12.46 3.52 8.38
N ASP A 15 13.06 3.84 9.51
CA ASP A 15 14.05 2.99 10.20
C ASP A 15 13.41 2.37 11.44
N PRO A 16 13.05 1.07 11.42
CA PRO A 16 12.41 0.43 12.56
C PRO A 16 13.34 0.27 13.78
N GLN A 17 14.65 0.42 13.60
CA GLN A 17 15.62 0.40 14.72
C GLN A 17 15.72 1.76 15.41
N HIS A 18 15.32 2.83 14.73
CA HIS A 18 15.36 4.20 15.22
C HIS A 18 14.05 4.95 14.94
N PRO A 19 12.89 4.46 15.43
CA PRO A 19 11.59 5.06 15.14
C PRO A 19 11.45 6.49 15.69
N GLU A 20 12.22 6.84 16.73
CA GLU A 20 12.25 8.18 17.34
C GLU A 20 12.71 9.27 16.36
N LYS A 21 13.50 8.93 15.35
CA LYS A 21 13.94 9.88 14.31
C LYS A 21 12.78 10.45 13.49
N PHE A 22 11.63 9.77 13.52
CA PHE A 22 10.43 10.16 12.79
C PHE A 22 9.40 10.88 13.66
N ASP A 23 9.65 11.03 14.97
CA ASP A 23 8.72 11.64 15.91
C ASP A 23 8.30 13.04 15.51
N ALA A 24 9.25 13.88 15.09
CA ALA A 24 8.96 15.26 14.69
C ALA A 24 7.94 15.36 13.54
N VAL A 25 7.95 14.38 12.61
CA VAL A 25 7.00 14.34 11.50
C VAL A 25 5.71 13.65 11.93
N LEU A 26 5.82 12.47 12.55
CA LEU A 26 4.65 11.64 12.84
C LEU A 26 3.76 12.23 13.93
N ASN A 27 4.31 12.99 14.88
CA ASN A 27 3.52 13.67 15.91
C ASN A 27 2.65 14.81 15.35
N GLU A 28 3.03 15.36 14.20
CA GLU A 28 2.27 16.41 13.51
C GLU A 28 1.45 15.88 12.32
N THR A 29 1.43 14.53 12.12
CA THR A 29 0.71 13.90 11.02
C THR A 29 -0.66 13.41 11.47
N ASP A 30 -1.74 13.89 10.84
CA ASP A 30 -3.11 13.44 11.11
C ASP A 30 -3.50 12.23 10.27
N MET A 31 -2.94 12.10 9.06
CA MET A 31 -3.25 11.02 8.14
C MET A 31 -2.04 10.67 7.27
N VAL A 32 -1.94 9.41 6.90
CA VAL A 32 -0.92 8.92 5.94
C VAL A 32 -1.63 8.32 4.72
N LEU A 33 -1.16 8.66 3.52
CA LEU A 33 -1.44 7.90 2.31
C LEU A 33 -0.26 6.94 2.13
N LEU A 34 -0.50 5.64 2.31
CA LEU A 34 0.56 4.64 2.27
C LEU A 34 0.43 3.75 1.03
N ASP A 35 1.46 3.79 0.20
CA ASP A 35 1.55 2.95 -0.99
C ASP A 35 2.01 1.53 -0.66
N ILE A 36 1.17 0.54 -0.94
CA ILE A 36 1.53 -0.89 -0.95
C ILE A 36 1.51 -1.36 -2.39
N LYS A 37 2.69 -1.65 -2.95
CA LYS A 37 2.81 -1.98 -4.39
C LYS A 37 2.53 -3.44 -4.72
N HIS A 38 2.78 -4.36 -3.78
CA HIS A 38 2.44 -5.79 -3.88
C HIS A 38 2.30 -6.39 -2.49
N ALA A 39 1.41 -7.36 -2.31
CA ALA A 39 1.19 -8.03 -1.02
C ALA A 39 2.27 -9.09 -0.72
N ASP A 40 2.79 -9.76 -1.76
CA ASP A 40 3.88 -10.71 -1.63
C ASP A 40 5.24 -9.98 -1.61
N PRO A 41 6.12 -10.26 -0.61
CA PRO A 41 7.40 -9.57 -0.49
C PRO A 41 8.37 -9.83 -1.65
N VAL A 42 8.36 -11.03 -2.22
CA VAL A 42 9.24 -11.41 -3.33
C VAL A 42 8.82 -10.67 -4.60
N GLU A 43 7.52 -10.69 -4.90
CA GLU A 43 6.97 -9.99 -6.05
C GLU A 43 7.06 -8.47 -5.89
N HIS A 44 6.88 -7.95 -4.66
CA HIS A 44 7.14 -6.54 -4.35
C HIS A 44 8.56 -6.13 -4.71
N LYS A 45 9.56 -6.94 -4.31
CA LYS A 45 10.97 -6.67 -4.60
C LYS A 45 11.27 -6.74 -6.10
N LYS A 46 10.68 -7.70 -6.81
CA LYS A 46 10.80 -7.79 -8.28
C LYS A 46 10.23 -6.54 -8.96
N LEU A 47 9.04 -6.11 -8.54
CA LEU A 47 8.33 -4.99 -9.14
C LEU A 47 9.04 -3.66 -8.87
N THR A 48 9.43 -3.41 -7.62
CA THR A 48 9.94 -2.10 -7.16
C THR A 48 11.47 -2.03 -7.08
N GLY A 49 12.14 -3.15 -6.92
CA GLY A 49 13.57 -3.23 -6.60
C GLY A 49 13.87 -3.12 -5.10
N CYS A 50 12.85 -2.91 -4.24
CA CYS A 50 12.99 -2.66 -2.82
C CYS A 50 12.36 -3.76 -1.97
N ASP A 51 12.99 -4.10 -0.85
CA ASP A 51 12.40 -4.98 0.15
C ASP A 51 11.27 -4.24 0.89
N PRO A 52 10.06 -4.82 1.04
CA PRO A 52 8.95 -4.16 1.69
C PRO A 52 9.04 -4.12 3.22
N ALA A 53 10.02 -4.75 3.86
CA ALA A 53 10.09 -4.87 5.32
C ALA A 53 9.97 -3.52 6.05
N ARG A 54 10.66 -2.47 5.56
CA ARG A 54 10.58 -1.13 6.13
C ARG A 54 9.21 -0.48 5.93
N ILE A 55 8.57 -0.75 4.78
CA ILE A 55 7.23 -0.26 4.46
C ILE A 55 6.22 -0.85 5.43
N LEU A 56 6.31 -2.17 5.67
CA LEU A 56 5.43 -2.87 6.61
C LEU A 56 5.67 -2.41 8.05
N ALA A 57 6.93 -2.26 8.45
CA ALA A 57 7.29 -1.71 9.76
C ALA A 57 6.77 -0.27 9.95
N PHE A 58 6.76 0.55 8.89
CA PHE A 58 6.13 1.87 8.93
C PHE A 58 4.62 1.77 9.12
N GLY A 59 3.96 0.83 8.43
CA GLY A 59 2.54 0.54 8.63
C GLY A 59 2.21 0.16 10.07
N ASP A 60 3.03 -0.69 10.68
CA ASP A 60 2.89 -1.10 12.09
C ASP A 60 3.09 0.10 13.04
N GLU A 61 4.06 0.96 12.78
CA GLU A 61 4.34 2.13 13.60
C GLU A 61 3.20 3.16 13.55
N ILE A 62 2.66 3.49 12.36
CA ILE A 62 1.52 4.41 12.26
C ILE A 62 0.24 3.80 12.86
N ALA A 63 0.09 2.47 12.82
CA ALA A 63 -1.00 1.78 13.51
C ALA A 63 -0.86 1.86 15.02
N ARG A 64 0.35 1.65 15.56
CA ARG A 64 0.67 1.80 16.98
C ARG A 64 0.37 3.23 17.47
N ARG A 65 0.69 4.24 16.68
CA ARG A 65 0.40 5.66 16.96
C ARG A 65 -1.05 6.05 16.72
N LYS A 66 -1.87 5.16 16.16
CA LYS A 66 -3.27 5.41 15.78
C LYS A 66 -3.44 6.56 14.77
N ILE A 67 -2.41 6.84 13.97
CA ILE A 67 -2.49 7.80 12.87
C ILE A 67 -3.35 7.18 11.78
N LYS A 68 -4.37 7.88 11.29
CA LYS A 68 -5.26 7.39 10.23
C LYS A 68 -4.46 7.07 8.98
N VAL A 69 -4.78 5.97 8.31
CA VAL A 69 -4.12 5.60 7.05
C VAL A 69 -5.13 5.29 5.96
N VAL A 70 -4.87 5.81 4.77
CA VAL A 70 -5.49 5.38 3.51
C VAL A 70 -4.45 4.55 2.77
N ILE A 71 -4.78 3.31 2.48
CA ILE A 71 -3.92 2.43 1.68
C ILE A 71 -4.13 2.76 0.21
N ARG A 72 -3.05 3.00 -0.52
CA ARG A 72 -3.07 3.15 -1.97
C ARG A 72 -2.42 1.94 -2.63
N HIS A 73 -3.09 1.42 -3.64
CA HIS A 73 -2.60 0.27 -4.39
C HIS A 73 -2.86 0.46 -5.88
N VAL A 74 -1.80 0.38 -6.68
CA VAL A 74 -1.92 0.42 -8.13
C VAL A 74 -2.21 -0.98 -8.65
N VAL A 75 -3.31 -1.12 -9.36
CA VAL A 75 -3.72 -2.39 -10.00
C VAL A 75 -3.07 -2.47 -11.38
N VAL A 76 -2.11 -3.39 -11.50
CA VAL A 76 -1.31 -3.58 -12.72
C VAL A 76 -1.76 -4.87 -13.40
N PRO A 77 -2.20 -4.82 -14.68
CA PRO A 77 -2.62 -6.01 -15.42
C PRO A 77 -1.53 -7.09 -15.47
N GLY A 78 -1.93 -8.33 -15.17
CA GLY A 78 -1.05 -9.48 -15.15
C GLY A 78 -0.12 -9.57 -13.92
N ILE A 79 -0.18 -8.60 -12.99
CA ILE A 79 0.67 -8.58 -11.80
C ILE A 79 -0.17 -8.53 -10.53
N THR A 80 -1.04 -7.53 -10.38
CA THR A 80 -1.83 -7.32 -9.16
C THR A 80 -3.34 -7.28 -9.42
N ASP A 81 -3.79 -7.64 -10.61
CA ASP A 81 -5.18 -7.52 -11.08
C ASP A 81 -6.02 -8.80 -10.91
N THR A 82 -5.58 -9.73 -10.06
CA THR A 82 -6.38 -10.92 -9.73
C THR A 82 -7.10 -10.76 -8.39
N VAL A 83 -8.24 -11.45 -8.27
CA VAL A 83 -9.01 -11.52 -7.01
C VAL A 83 -8.12 -12.05 -5.89
N GLU A 84 -7.29 -13.06 -6.17
CA GLU A 84 -6.39 -13.67 -5.19
C GLU A 84 -5.35 -12.68 -4.65
N GLU A 85 -4.69 -11.91 -5.52
CA GLU A 85 -3.71 -10.91 -5.12
C GLU A 85 -4.36 -9.77 -4.31
N CYS A 86 -5.57 -9.37 -4.70
CA CYS A 86 -6.35 -8.38 -3.95
C CYS A 86 -6.77 -8.90 -2.57
N GLU A 87 -7.18 -10.18 -2.45
CA GLU A 87 -7.45 -10.79 -1.15
C GLU A 87 -6.20 -10.85 -0.27
N LYS A 88 -5.02 -11.18 -0.83
CA LYS A 88 -3.74 -11.16 -0.11
C LYS A 88 -3.42 -9.75 0.42
N LEU A 89 -3.63 -8.71 -0.40
CA LEU A 89 -3.47 -7.32 0.06
C LEU A 89 -4.39 -7.02 1.25
N GLY A 90 -5.66 -7.40 1.15
CA GLY A 90 -6.61 -7.24 2.25
C GLY A 90 -6.15 -7.93 3.53
N ARG A 91 -5.66 -9.15 3.43
CA ARG A 91 -5.12 -9.91 4.56
C ARG A 91 -3.87 -9.25 5.17
N LEU A 92 -2.98 -8.70 4.32
CA LEU A 92 -1.77 -8.01 4.74
C LEU A 92 -2.08 -6.79 5.62
N ILE A 93 -3.02 -5.95 5.20
CA ILE A 93 -3.36 -4.70 5.89
C ILE A 93 -4.38 -4.88 7.03
N ALA A 94 -4.96 -6.08 7.18
CA ALA A 94 -6.00 -6.36 8.17
C ALA A 94 -5.60 -6.08 9.63
N PRO A 95 -4.34 -6.33 10.07
CA PRO A 95 -3.91 -6.02 11.43
C PRO A 95 -3.93 -4.52 11.75
N TRP A 96 -3.82 -3.65 10.75
CA TRP A 96 -3.80 -2.20 10.96
C TRP A 96 -5.22 -1.66 11.17
N HIS A 97 -5.57 -1.46 12.44
CA HIS A 97 -6.92 -0.99 12.82
C HIS A 97 -7.18 0.48 12.48
N ASN A 98 -6.15 1.23 12.15
CA ASN A 98 -6.17 2.63 11.76
C ASN A 98 -6.42 2.85 10.26
N VAL A 99 -6.62 1.79 9.46
CA VAL A 99 -7.00 1.89 8.05
C VAL A 99 -8.41 2.46 7.95
N VAL A 100 -8.52 3.67 7.41
CA VAL A 100 -9.79 4.41 7.23
C VAL A 100 -10.24 4.48 5.78
N GLY A 101 -9.37 4.14 4.83
CA GLY A 101 -9.68 4.16 3.42
C GLY A 101 -8.79 3.23 2.59
N LEU A 102 -9.28 2.92 1.39
CA LEU A 102 -8.58 2.13 0.37
C LEU A 102 -8.78 2.82 -0.99
N GLU A 103 -7.68 3.22 -1.60
CA GLU A 103 -7.63 3.75 -2.96
C GLU A 103 -7.00 2.70 -3.88
N MET A 104 -7.83 2.11 -4.73
CA MET A 104 -7.39 1.23 -5.81
C MET A 104 -7.21 2.09 -7.05
N LEU A 105 -5.97 2.23 -7.52
CA LEU A 105 -5.62 3.09 -8.66
C LEU A 105 -5.39 2.23 -9.90
N PRO A 106 -6.14 2.44 -10.98
CA PRO A 106 -5.88 1.71 -12.22
C PRO A 106 -4.52 2.12 -12.79
N TYR A 107 -3.71 1.12 -13.20
CA TYR A 107 -2.45 1.37 -13.88
C TYR A 107 -2.69 2.12 -15.19
N HIS A 108 -1.86 3.13 -15.45
CA HIS A 108 -1.85 3.91 -16.69
C HIS A 108 -0.42 4.21 -17.14
N THR A 109 -0.25 4.43 -18.45
CA THR A 109 1.07 4.60 -19.08
C THR A 109 1.61 6.04 -19.08
N MET A 110 0.93 7.00 -18.45
CA MET A 110 1.35 8.42 -18.46
C MET A 110 2.76 8.66 -17.86
N GLY A 111 3.24 7.74 -17.01
CA GLY A 111 4.58 7.81 -16.43
C GLY A 111 5.72 7.42 -17.37
N VAL A 112 5.43 6.69 -18.46
CA VAL A 112 6.43 6.12 -19.39
C VAL A 112 7.33 7.20 -19.96
N VAL A 113 6.76 8.32 -20.40
CA VAL A 113 7.51 9.46 -20.98
C VAL A 113 8.63 9.96 -20.05
N LYS A 114 8.42 9.92 -18.73
CA LYS A 114 9.46 10.33 -17.76
C LYS A 114 10.64 9.37 -17.74
N TYR A 115 10.39 8.07 -17.87
CA TYR A 115 11.45 7.06 -17.95
C TYR A 115 12.25 7.21 -19.23
N GLU A 116 11.59 7.46 -20.37
CA GLU A 116 12.22 7.73 -21.64
C GLU A 116 13.12 8.97 -21.57
N GLN A 117 12.61 10.07 -21.01
CA GLN A 117 13.38 11.31 -20.84
C GLN A 117 14.61 11.16 -19.93
N LEU A 118 14.53 10.25 -18.95
CA LEU A 118 15.63 9.96 -18.03
C LEU A 118 16.58 8.88 -18.54
N GLY A 119 16.29 8.25 -19.69
CA GLY A 119 17.05 7.12 -20.21
C GLY A 119 17.01 5.87 -19.32
N ILE A 120 15.96 5.73 -18.50
CA ILE A 120 15.79 4.61 -17.58
C ILE A 120 14.84 3.58 -18.19
N PRO A 121 15.25 2.28 -18.29
CA PRO A 121 14.35 1.24 -18.77
C PRO A 121 13.06 1.15 -17.95
N TYR A 122 11.92 1.14 -18.63
CA TYR A 122 10.63 1.01 -17.97
C TYR A 122 10.26 -0.47 -17.75
N LYS A 123 10.17 -0.89 -16.49
CA LYS A 123 9.95 -2.30 -16.13
C LYS A 123 8.60 -2.87 -16.58
N LEU A 124 7.62 -2.01 -16.79
CA LEU A 124 6.27 -2.40 -17.22
C LEU A 124 6.03 -2.10 -18.71
N GLU A 125 7.09 -2.11 -19.51
CA GLU A 125 6.99 -1.96 -20.97
C GLU A 125 6.05 -3.03 -21.55
N GLY A 126 5.12 -2.61 -22.41
CA GLY A 126 4.13 -3.50 -23.02
C GLY A 126 2.94 -3.88 -22.13
N VAL A 127 2.92 -3.52 -20.84
CA VAL A 127 1.76 -3.75 -19.97
C VAL A 127 0.64 -2.77 -20.38
N PRO A 128 -0.57 -3.28 -20.72
CA PRO A 128 -1.69 -2.43 -21.11
C PRO A 128 -2.23 -1.62 -19.92
N GLN A 129 -2.99 -0.58 -20.20
CA GLN A 129 -3.73 0.13 -19.15
C GLN A 129 -4.76 -0.79 -18.51
N MET A 130 -5.02 -0.56 -17.22
CA MET A 130 -6.00 -1.34 -16.48
C MET A 130 -7.44 -1.03 -16.95
N ASP A 131 -8.22 -2.09 -17.17
CA ASP A 131 -9.65 -1.96 -17.41
C ASP A 131 -10.36 -1.51 -16.12
N THR A 132 -10.87 -0.29 -16.12
CA THR A 132 -11.53 0.31 -14.96
C THR A 132 -12.84 -0.37 -14.59
N ALA A 133 -13.48 -1.10 -15.51
CA ALA A 133 -14.70 -1.85 -15.22
C ALA A 133 -14.47 -2.96 -14.17
N ARG A 134 -13.25 -3.48 -14.06
CA ARG A 134 -12.90 -4.51 -13.07
C ARG A 134 -12.57 -3.97 -11.66
N MET A 135 -12.36 -2.66 -11.54
CA MET A 135 -11.90 -2.07 -10.27
C MET A 135 -12.86 -2.31 -9.09
N PRO A 136 -14.22 -2.27 -9.25
CA PRO A 136 -15.13 -2.58 -8.14
C PRO A 136 -14.99 -4.02 -7.61
N GLU A 137 -14.84 -5.01 -8.50
CA GLU A 137 -14.62 -6.41 -8.14
C GLU A 137 -13.34 -6.56 -7.31
N LEU A 138 -12.23 -6.01 -7.79
CA LEU A 138 -10.93 -6.11 -7.15
C LEU A 138 -10.90 -5.39 -5.79
N ARG A 139 -11.56 -4.24 -5.69
CA ARG A 139 -11.74 -3.55 -4.41
C ARG A 139 -12.52 -4.41 -3.41
N ASN A 140 -13.59 -5.05 -3.85
CA ASN A 140 -14.38 -5.95 -3.01
C ASN A 140 -13.54 -7.15 -2.53
N ALA A 141 -12.65 -7.68 -3.36
CA ALA A 141 -11.73 -8.75 -2.98
C ALA A 141 -10.78 -8.30 -1.85
N VAL A 142 -10.20 -7.10 -1.92
CA VAL A 142 -9.38 -6.54 -0.82
C VAL A 142 -10.19 -6.46 0.48
N MET A 143 -11.41 -5.93 0.41
CA MET A 143 -12.29 -5.80 1.57
C MET A 143 -12.67 -7.14 2.17
N ALA A 144 -12.91 -8.16 1.32
CA ALA A 144 -13.20 -9.53 1.75
C ALA A 144 -12.00 -10.17 2.47
N GLY A 145 -10.80 -10.04 1.89
CA GLY A 145 -9.56 -10.52 2.51
C GLY A 145 -9.30 -9.89 3.87
N MET A 146 -9.51 -8.57 3.98
CA MET A 146 -9.36 -7.84 5.24
C MET A 146 -10.36 -8.31 6.30
N LYS A 147 -11.64 -8.47 5.93
CA LYS A 147 -12.70 -8.94 6.82
C LYS A 147 -12.40 -10.35 7.33
N LYS A 148 -12.03 -11.26 6.44
CA LYS A 148 -11.68 -12.65 6.75
C LYS A 148 -10.53 -12.72 7.75
N ARG A 149 -9.44 -11.99 7.49
CA ARG A 149 -8.26 -11.99 8.36
C ARG A 149 -8.56 -11.38 9.73
N ARG A 150 -9.34 -10.31 9.79
CA ARG A 150 -9.77 -9.71 11.07
C ARG A 150 -10.60 -10.66 11.92
N ALA A 151 -11.46 -11.47 11.29
CA ALA A 151 -12.22 -12.50 12.00
C ALA A 151 -11.29 -13.60 12.57
N GLU A 152 -10.32 -14.07 11.79
CA GLU A 152 -9.30 -15.03 12.24
C GLU A 152 -8.51 -14.49 13.44
N LEU A 153 -8.07 -13.23 13.38
CA LEU A 153 -7.31 -12.60 14.47
C LEU A 153 -8.13 -12.48 15.76
N LYS A 154 -9.43 -12.19 15.66
CA LYS A 154 -10.31 -12.15 16.83
C LYS A 154 -10.46 -13.52 17.49
N ASN A 155 -10.62 -14.58 16.67
CA ASN A 155 -10.77 -15.93 17.17
C ASN A 155 -9.48 -16.52 17.78
N ALA A 156 -8.31 -15.97 17.43
CA ALA A 156 -7.02 -16.40 17.97
C ALA A 156 -6.70 -15.79 19.35
N ILE A 157 -7.45 -14.80 19.80
CA ILE A 157 -7.23 -14.06 21.07
C ILE A 157 -8.25 -14.50 22.14
N GLY A 158 -9.37 -15.12 21.75
CA GLY A 158 -10.41 -15.65 22.66
C GLY A 158 -10.19 -17.10 22.98
#